data_4b1e6b43b72cb5c3859e3c39756c7196
#
_entry.id   4b1e6b43b72cb5c3859e3c39756c7196
#
_cell.length_a   1.000
_cell.length_b   1.000
_cell.length_c   1.000
_cell.angle_alpha   90.00
_cell.angle_beta   90.00
_cell.angle_gamma   90.00
#
_symmetry.space_group_name_H-M   'P 1'
#
loop_
_entity.id
_entity.type
_entity.pdbx_description
1 polymer ?
#
loop_
_entity_poly.entity_id
_entity_poly.type
_entity_poly.pdbx_seq_one_letter_code
_entity_poly.pdbx_strand_id
1 'polypeptide(L)'
;ENEYLYGLYALNNGQYISPSDECKCDAFPALKEQVRKYYETQTEPQIIISQTFEYGQYGNMTKYTQEGDITDNDDNFTATITYMGYSPQYIVGKRRNIIVKNTNNQTIRRTMFFYNSIGNVTQINKYNNNLISYFNYSYDVYGNITQVRLPHNATNQRMRYNYIYDDQIFSLPIQVTSILGYSSSTIYDYKLQVPLSSTDINNNTISFEHDWRG
;
A
#
# COMPACT_ATOMS: atom_id res chain seq x y z
N GLU A 1 -21.12 -3.32 17.94
CA GLU A 1 -21.45 -1.93 17.61
C GLU A 1 -20.24 -1.23 17.07
N ASN A 2 -20.43 -0.35 16.08
CA ASN A 2 -19.36 0.45 15.51
C ASN A 2 -19.72 1.93 15.68
N GLU A 3 -18.80 2.71 16.22
CA GLU A 3 -18.92 4.16 16.35
C GLU A 3 -17.82 4.83 15.50
N TYR A 4 -18.15 5.92 14.82
CA TYR A 4 -17.22 6.66 13.97
C TYR A 4 -17.26 8.14 14.34
N LEU A 5 -16.12 8.70 14.67
CA LEU A 5 -15.94 10.13 14.88
C LEU A 5 -15.14 10.73 13.75
N TYR A 6 -15.72 11.73 13.07
CA TYR A 6 -15.04 12.50 12.04
C TYR A 6 -14.57 13.84 12.59
N GLY A 7 -13.46 14.32 12.09
CA GLY A 7 -12.92 15.63 12.41
C GLY A 7 -12.64 16.46 11.18
N LEU A 8 -12.51 17.77 11.35
CA LEU A 8 -11.99 18.68 10.33
C LEU A 8 -10.50 18.92 10.58
N TYR A 9 -9.71 18.89 9.52
CA TYR A 9 -8.27 19.09 9.58
C TYR A 9 -7.83 20.17 8.59
N ALA A 10 -6.99 21.07 9.05
CA ALA A 10 -6.44 22.15 8.21
C ALA A 10 -5.44 21.59 7.19
N LEU A 11 -5.59 21.95 5.92
CA LEU A 11 -4.69 21.51 4.84
C LEU A 11 -3.26 22.05 4.96
N ASN A 12 -3.08 23.20 5.63
CA ASN A 12 -1.77 23.84 5.74
C ASN A 12 -0.81 23.15 6.73
N ASN A 13 -1.34 22.45 7.75
CA ASN A 13 -0.52 21.80 8.78
C ASN A 13 -1.07 20.44 9.25
N GLY A 14 -2.28 20.03 8.81
CA GLY A 14 -2.94 18.78 9.22
C GLY A 14 -3.46 18.79 10.65
N GLN A 15 -3.54 19.95 11.30
CA GLN A 15 -4.06 20.04 12.67
C GLN A 15 -5.57 19.89 12.69
N TYR A 16 -6.05 19.23 13.73
CA TYR A 16 -7.48 19.14 14.01
C TYR A 16 -8.05 20.52 14.33
N ILE A 17 -9.17 20.84 13.71
CA ILE A 17 -9.92 22.07 13.94
C ILE A 17 -11.07 21.74 14.88
N SER A 18 -11.08 22.36 16.05
CA SER A 18 -12.22 22.25 16.98
C SER A 18 -13.46 22.90 16.38
N PRO A 19 -14.69 22.36 16.60
CA PRO A 19 -15.92 23.01 16.18
C PRO A 19 -16.12 24.45 16.73
N SER A 20 -15.40 24.78 17.81
CA SER A 20 -15.38 26.13 18.42
C SER A 20 -14.40 27.09 17.74
N ASP A 21 -13.52 26.60 16.83
CA ASP A 21 -12.48 27.42 16.23
C ASP A 21 -13.00 28.06 14.93
N GLU A 22 -12.92 29.37 14.86
CA GLU A 22 -13.15 30.10 13.60
C GLU A 22 -11.89 29.96 12.71
N CYS A 23 -11.82 28.90 11.90
CA CYS A 23 -10.72 28.74 10.95
C CYS A 23 -11.09 29.31 9.57
N LYS A 24 -10.35 30.31 9.12
CA LYS A 24 -10.35 30.81 7.75
C LYS A 24 -9.32 30.08 6.89
N CYS A 25 -9.30 28.75 6.96
CA CYS A 25 -8.35 27.90 6.26
C CYS A 25 -9.07 26.81 5.44
N ASP A 26 -8.42 26.34 4.39
CA ASP A 26 -8.89 25.17 3.69
C ASP A 26 -8.80 23.97 4.63
N ALA A 27 -9.89 23.20 4.72
CA ALA A 27 -10.00 22.05 5.61
C ALA A 27 -10.62 20.86 4.88
N PHE A 28 -10.35 19.66 5.38
CA PHE A 28 -10.94 18.43 4.88
C PHE A 28 -11.53 17.61 6.03
N PRO A 29 -12.68 16.95 5.84
CA PRO A 29 -13.23 16.01 6.80
C PRO A 29 -12.48 14.68 6.71
N ALA A 30 -12.10 14.11 7.85
CA ALA A 30 -11.49 12.79 7.91
C ALA A 30 -11.89 12.04 9.17
N LEU A 31 -11.78 10.70 9.12
CA LEU A 31 -12.04 9.84 10.25
C LEU A 31 -10.98 10.10 11.33
N LYS A 32 -11.43 10.55 12.49
CA LYS A 32 -10.57 10.83 13.66
C LYS A 32 -10.43 9.62 14.55
N GLU A 33 -11.55 8.93 14.77
CA GLU A 33 -11.61 7.78 15.66
C GLU A 33 -12.68 6.80 15.18
N GLN A 34 -12.40 5.51 15.37
CA GLN A 34 -13.37 4.43 15.22
C GLN A 34 -13.29 3.56 16.46
N VAL A 35 -14.45 3.30 17.08
CA VAL A 35 -14.57 2.40 18.23
C VAL A 35 -15.46 1.23 17.84
N ARG A 36 -15.01 0.02 18.14
CA ARG A 36 -15.77 -1.22 17.98
C ARG A 36 -16.02 -1.85 19.34
N LYS A 37 -17.28 -2.12 19.65
CA LYS A 37 -17.71 -2.71 20.91
C LYS A 37 -18.33 -4.08 20.65
N TYR A 38 -17.87 -5.09 21.37
CA TYR A 38 -18.36 -6.47 21.31
C TYR A 38 -19.02 -6.83 22.64
N TYR A 39 -20.29 -7.20 22.59
CA TYR A 39 -21.13 -7.40 23.78
C TYR A 39 -21.27 -8.86 24.20
N GLU A 40 -21.03 -9.84 23.32
CA GLU A 40 -21.09 -11.29 23.59
C GLU A 40 -22.34 -11.70 24.45
N THR A 41 -23.52 -11.19 24.09
CA THR A 41 -24.80 -11.37 24.84
C THR A 41 -24.90 -10.63 26.16
N GLN A 42 -23.92 -9.81 26.56
CA GLN A 42 -23.94 -8.98 27.76
C GLN A 42 -24.52 -7.58 27.45
N THR A 43 -24.94 -6.87 28.53
CA THR A 43 -25.41 -5.47 28.43
C THR A 43 -24.26 -4.48 28.29
N GLU A 44 -23.07 -4.83 28.82
CA GLU A 44 -21.85 -4.05 28.72
C GLU A 44 -20.88 -4.71 27.70
N PRO A 45 -20.12 -3.92 26.97
CA PRO A 45 -19.15 -4.48 26.00
C PRO A 45 -18.05 -5.23 26.76
N GLN A 46 -17.73 -6.43 26.28
CA GLN A 46 -16.65 -7.26 26.83
C GLN A 46 -15.29 -6.92 26.17
N ILE A 47 -15.31 -6.50 24.93
CA ILE A 47 -14.12 -6.07 24.19
C ILE A 47 -14.42 -4.73 23.54
N ILE A 48 -13.51 -3.78 23.70
CA ILE A 48 -13.55 -2.47 23.05
C ILE A 48 -12.23 -2.29 22.30
N ILE A 49 -12.31 -2.09 20.99
CA ILE A 49 -11.16 -1.80 20.15
C ILE A 49 -11.29 -0.35 19.68
N SER A 50 -10.31 0.50 20.00
CA SER A 50 -10.24 1.88 19.53
C SER A 50 -9.15 2.04 18.47
N GLN A 51 -9.44 2.83 17.46
CA GLN A 51 -8.52 3.18 16.38
C GLN A 51 -8.55 4.69 16.19
N THR A 52 -7.39 5.35 16.30
CA THR A 52 -7.26 6.79 16.11
C THR A 52 -6.36 7.13 14.94
N PHE A 53 -6.65 8.24 14.27
CA PHE A 53 -6.00 8.67 13.04
C PHE A 53 -5.56 10.13 13.14
N GLU A 54 -4.31 10.40 12.70
CA GLU A 54 -3.79 11.77 12.56
C GLU A 54 -3.38 12.00 11.11
N TYR A 55 -3.48 13.26 10.65
CA TYR A 55 -3.26 13.63 9.26
C TYR A 55 -2.23 14.75 9.15
N GLY A 56 -1.57 14.82 8.01
CA GLY A 56 -0.63 15.89 7.68
C GLY A 56 -1.27 16.96 6.79
N GLN A 57 -0.48 17.98 6.49
CA GLN A 57 -0.89 19.18 5.72
C GLN A 57 -1.49 18.90 4.34
N TYR A 58 -1.27 17.71 3.76
CA TYR A 58 -1.81 17.33 2.45
C TYR A 58 -2.96 16.31 2.56
N GLY A 59 -3.56 16.15 3.75
CA GLY A 59 -4.62 15.17 3.99
C GLY A 59 -4.14 13.72 4.07
N ASN A 60 -2.84 13.46 4.01
CA ASN A 60 -2.28 12.12 4.16
C ASN A 60 -2.26 11.71 5.63
N MET A 61 -2.67 10.47 5.93
CA MET A 61 -2.59 9.91 7.28
C MET A 61 -1.14 9.77 7.73
N THR A 62 -0.76 10.44 8.82
CA THR A 62 0.61 10.44 9.36
C THR A 62 0.79 9.50 10.55
N LYS A 63 -0.30 9.22 11.26
CA LYS A 63 -0.27 8.30 12.40
C LYS A 63 -1.57 7.52 12.48
N TYR A 64 -1.46 6.28 12.86
CA TYR A 64 -2.54 5.37 13.20
C TYR A 64 -2.19 4.70 14.51
N THR A 65 -3.11 4.74 15.48
CA THR A 65 -2.97 4.02 16.74
C THR A 65 -4.13 3.03 16.87
N GLN A 66 -3.82 1.81 17.22
CA GLN A 66 -4.80 0.80 17.61
C GLN A 66 -4.58 0.46 19.06
N GLU A 67 -5.64 0.61 19.84
CA GLU A 67 -5.78 0.08 21.17
C GLU A 67 -6.72 -1.13 21.06
N GLY A 68 -6.22 -2.30 21.44
CA GLY A 68 -6.95 -3.56 21.37
C GLY A 68 -7.92 -3.72 22.56
N ASP A 69 -7.94 -4.90 23.14
CA ASP A 69 -8.75 -5.15 24.33
C ASP A 69 -8.28 -4.25 25.48
N ILE A 70 -9.20 -3.54 26.14
CA ILE A 70 -8.90 -2.68 27.29
C ILE A 70 -8.26 -3.44 28.47
N THR A 71 -8.38 -4.77 28.49
CA THR A 71 -7.81 -5.64 29.51
C THR A 71 -6.42 -6.16 29.15
N ASP A 72 -6.00 -6.08 27.87
CA ASP A 72 -4.71 -6.52 27.35
C ASP A 72 -4.08 -5.43 26.47
N ASN A 73 -2.98 -4.85 26.95
CA ASN A 73 -2.25 -3.81 26.24
C ASN A 73 -1.15 -4.37 25.32
N ASP A 74 -0.92 -5.69 25.27
CA ASP A 74 0.18 -6.28 24.51
C ASP A 74 -0.10 -6.26 22.98
N ASP A 75 -1.36 -6.15 22.59
CA ASP A 75 -1.80 -6.05 21.20
C ASP A 75 -1.88 -4.59 20.68
N ASN A 76 -1.65 -3.60 21.54
CA ASN A 76 -1.66 -2.19 21.17
C ASN A 76 -0.44 -1.83 20.34
N PHE A 77 -0.66 -1.03 19.29
CA PHE A 77 0.42 -0.52 18.46
C PHE A 77 0.15 0.85 17.86
N THR A 78 1.23 1.52 17.53
CA THR A 78 1.20 2.79 16.79
C THR A 78 1.99 2.67 15.50
N ALA A 79 1.38 3.04 14.37
CA ALA A 79 2.03 3.17 13.08
C ALA A 79 2.25 4.64 12.74
N THR A 80 3.50 5.04 12.52
CA THR A 80 3.86 6.38 12.04
C THR A 80 4.23 6.31 10.57
N ILE A 81 3.63 7.17 9.75
CA ILE A 81 3.81 7.22 8.30
C ILE A 81 4.44 8.56 7.93
N THR A 82 5.58 8.51 7.25
CA THR A 82 6.20 9.70 6.67
C THR A 82 6.10 9.64 5.15
N TYR A 83 5.95 10.79 4.54
CA TYR A 83 5.79 10.94 3.10
C TYR A 83 7.03 11.58 2.49
N MET A 84 7.17 11.49 1.17
CA MET A 84 8.16 12.27 0.43
C MET A 84 7.87 13.74 0.65
N GLY A 85 8.93 14.54 0.85
CA GLY A 85 8.82 15.98 0.87
C GLY A 85 8.39 16.54 -0.48
N TYR A 86 8.09 17.83 -0.49
CA TYR A 86 7.81 18.57 -1.71
C TYR A 86 8.91 18.32 -2.77
N SER A 87 8.50 17.95 -3.97
CA SER A 87 9.36 17.83 -5.15
C SER A 87 8.86 18.80 -6.23
N PRO A 88 9.70 19.19 -7.20
CA PRO A 88 9.26 20.04 -8.31
C PRO A 88 8.03 19.47 -9.06
N GLN A 89 7.83 18.16 -9.01
CA GLN A 89 6.69 17.46 -9.62
C GLN A 89 5.46 17.40 -8.72
N TYR A 90 5.46 18.03 -7.55
CA TYR A 90 4.36 18.03 -6.56
C TYR A 90 3.91 16.63 -6.13
N ILE A 91 4.85 15.73 -5.89
CA ILE A 91 4.57 14.35 -5.45
C ILE A 91 4.46 14.33 -3.92
N VAL A 92 3.26 14.54 -3.37
CA VAL A 92 3.03 14.73 -1.93
C VAL A 92 2.41 13.52 -1.21
N GLY A 93 1.82 12.55 -1.96
CA GLY A 93 1.13 11.39 -1.40
C GLY A 93 1.98 10.12 -1.32
N LYS A 94 3.26 10.13 -1.71
CA LYS A 94 4.12 8.94 -1.73
C LYS A 94 4.72 8.68 -0.34
N ARG A 95 4.37 7.53 0.23
CA ARG A 95 4.90 7.10 1.55
C ARG A 95 6.39 6.83 1.46
N ARG A 96 7.18 7.42 2.34
CA ARG A 96 8.63 7.20 2.44
C ARG A 96 8.96 6.11 3.46
N ASN A 97 8.26 6.12 4.60
CA ASN A 97 8.55 5.22 5.70
C ASN A 97 7.28 4.93 6.49
N ILE A 98 7.11 3.70 6.91
CA ILE A 98 6.08 3.26 7.84
C ILE A 98 6.80 2.56 8.99
N ILE A 99 6.64 3.04 10.20
CA ILE A 99 7.21 2.46 11.42
C ILE A 99 6.05 2.05 12.32
N VAL A 100 6.02 0.78 12.71
CA VAL A 100 5.06 0.25 13.67
C VAL A 100 5.80 -0.05 14.97
N LYS A 101 5.26 0.46 16.07
CA LYS A 101 5.80 0.29 17.41
C LYS A 101 4.76 -0.30 18.33
N ASN A 102 5.20 -1.12 19.27
CA ASN A 102 4.38 -1.62 20.37
C ASN A 102 4.25 -0.56 21.51
N THR A 103 3.51 -0.90 22.57
CA THR A 103 3.32 -0.09 23.77
C THR A 103 4.63 0.31 24.45
N ASN A 104 5.66 -0.53 24.39
CA ASN A 104 6.99 -0.25 24.95
C ASN A 104 7.86 0.63 24.03
N ASN A 105 7.27 1.26 23.00
CA ASN A 105 7.96 2.09 22.00
C ASN A 105 9.04 1.36 21.20
N GLN A 106 9.03 0.02 21.21
CA GLN A 106 9.93 -0.80 20.41
C GLN A 106 9.40 -0.93 18.99
N THR A 107 10.26 -0.77 18.01
CA THR A 107 9.89 -0.97 16.59
C THR A 107 9.72 -2.45 16.30
N ILE A 108 8.48 -2.87 16.01
CA ILE A 108 8.14 -4.26 15.65
C ILE A 108 8.10 -4.47 14.13
N ARG A 109 7.91 -3.41 13.35
CA ARG A 109 7.91 -3.46 11.88
C ARG A 109 8.32 -2.12 11.30
N ARG A 110 9.09 -2.15 10.23
CA ARG A 110 9.41 -0.96 9.44
C ARG A 110 9.40 -1.28 7.95
N THR A 111 8.82 -0.39 7.15
CA THR A 111 8.86 -0.47 5.68
C THR A 111 9.32 0.87 5.12
N MET A 112 10.33 0.85 4.26
CA MET A 112 10.84 2.03 3.55
C MET A 112 10.59 1.89 2.06
N PHE A 113 10.23 2.99 1.41
CA PHE A 113 9.96 3.08 -0.02
C PHE A 113 10.93 4.05 -0.67
N PHE A 114 11.47 3.68 -1.82
CA PHE A 114 12.35 4.51 -2.65
C PHE A 114 11.69 4.68 -4.02
N TYR A 115 11.85 5.85 -4.59
CA TYR A 115 11.19 6.24 -5.82
C TYR A 115 12.18 6.83 -6.82
N ASN A 116 11.85 6.74 -8.11
CA ASN A 116 12.53 7.50 -9.15
C ASN A 116 11.98 8.95 -9.21
N SER A 117 12.53 9.76 -10.12
CA SER A 117 12.18 11.18 -10.29
C SER A 117 10.71 11.42 -10.69
N ILE A 118 10.04 10.43 -11.28
CA ILE A 118 8.63 10.50 -11.70
C ILE A 118 7.68 9.85 -10.69
N GLY A 119 8.19 9.37 -9.54
CA GLY A 119 7.39 8.84 -8.44
C GLY A 119 7.05 7.35 -8.54
N ASN A 120 7.70 6.57 -9.40
CA ASN A 120 7.56 5.12 -9.42
C ASN A 120 8.45 4.49 -8.33
N VAL A 121 7.91 3.48 -7.62
CA VAL A 121 8.63 2.76 -6.55
C VAL A 121 9.76 1.93 -7.16
N THR A 122 11.01 2.27 -6.88
CA THR A 122 12.18 1.50 -7.35
C THR A 122 12.64 0.44 -6.36
N GLN A 123 12.39 0.65 -5.06
CA GLN A 123 12.76 -0.31 -4.03
C GLN A 123 11.83 -0.22 -2.83
N ILE A 124 11.54 -1.37 -2.22
CA ILE A 124 10.87 -1.49 -0.91
C ILE A 124 11.78 -2.30 0.00
N ASN A 125 12.11 -1.72 1.17
CA ASN A 125 12.83 -2.40 2.23
C ASN A 125 11.86 -2.73 3.36
N LYS A 126 11.73 -4.02 3.70
CA LYS A 126 10.97 -4.48 4.88
C LYS A 126 11.95 -4.96 5.95
N TYR A 127 11.83 -4.36 7.12
CA TYR A 127 12.66 -4.67 8.28
C TYR A 127 11.88 -5.54 9.25
N ASN A 128 12.49 -6.63 9.68
CA ASN A 128 12.00 -7.50 10.73
C ASN A 128 13.19 -7.80 11.67
N ASN A 129 13.23 -7.14 12.83
CA ASN A 129 14.39 -7.11 13.70
C ASN A 129 15.66 -6.70 12.93
N ASN A 130 16.69 -7.55 12.90
CA ASN A 130 17.96 -7.29 12.21
C ASN A 130 17.97 -7.75 10.74
N LEU A 131 16.87 -8.32 10.25
CA LEU A 131 16.77 -8.80 8.88
C LEU A 131 16.11 -7.73 7.99
N ILE A 132 16.65 -7.57 6.78
CA ILE A 132 16.11 -6.65 5.78
C ILE A 132 15.80 -7.43 4.51
N SER A 133 14.55 -7.33 4.07
CA SER A 133 14.10 -7.89 2.80
C SER A 133 14.00 -6.79 1.76
N TYR A 134 14.66 -6.93 0.62
CA TYR A 134 14.71 -5.96 -0.46
C TYR A 134 13.87 -6.43 -1.64
N PHE A 135 12.92 -5.60 -2.06
CA PHE A 135 12.17 -5.76 -3.31
C PHE A 135 12.62 -4.64 -4.24
N ASN A 136 12.98 -4.96 -5.49
CA ASN A 136 13.38 -3.95 -6.46
C ASN A 136 12.51 -4.04 -7.72
N TYR A 137 12.25 -2.89 -8.32
CA TYR A 137 11.40 -2.71 -9.49
C TYR A 137 12.12 -1.91 -10.54
N SER A 138 12.00 -2.32 -11.81
CA SER A 138 12.43 -1.55 -12.97
C SER A 138 11.23 -1.24 -13.85
N TYR A 139 11.30 -0.15 -14.60
CA TYR A 139 10.19 0.37 -15.38
C TYR A 139 10.66 0.71 -16.81
N ASP A 140 9.73 0.66 -17.75
CA ASP A 140 9.91 1.23 -19.08
C ASP A 140 9.60 2.74 -19.09
N VAL A 141 9.63 3.34 -20.26
CA VAL A 141 9.35 4.77 -20.46
C VAL A 141 7.87 5.13 -20.26
N TYR A 142 6.98 4.14 -20.34
CA TYR A 142 5.54 4.29 -20.16
C TYR A 142 5.12 4.13 -18.69
N GLY A 143 6.04 3.70 -17.81
CA GLY A 143 5.77 3.46 -16.39
C GLY A 143 5.34 2.03 -16.06
N ASN A 144 5.40 1.10 -17.01
CA ASN A 144 5.11 -0.31 -16.76
C ASN A 144 6.29 -0.99 -16.08
N ILE A 145 5.99 -1.94 -15.16
CA ILE A 145 7.03 -2.71 -14.46
C ILE A 145 7.66 -3.72 -15.41
N THR A 146 8.91 -3.53 -15.81
CA THR A 146 9.64 -4.46 -16.67
C THR A 146 10.36 -5.56 -15.89
N GLN A 147 10.66 -5.32 -14.61
CA GLN A 147 11.31 -6.33 -13.77
C GLN A 147 10.90 -6.17 -12.31
N VAL A 148 10.67 -7.33 -11.66
CA VAL A 148 10.53 -7.45 -10.20
C VAL A 148 11.62 -8.39 -9.69
N ARG A 149 12.39 -7.94 -8.68
CA ARG A 149 13.35 -8.79 -7.94
C ARG A 149 12.87 -8.96 -6.51
N LEU A 150 12.65 -10.20 -6.10
CA LEU A 150 12.25 -10.56 -4.75
C LEU A 150 13.45 -10.55 -3.78
N PRO A 151 13.25 -10.62 -2.47
CA PRO A 151 14.31 -10.74 -1.49
C PRO A 151 15.22 -11.95 -1.74
N HIS A 152 16.40 -11.91 -1.13
CA HIS A 152 17.31 -13.04 -1.10
C HIS A 152 16.68 -14.22 -0.34
N ASN A 153 16.90 -15.43 -0.85
CA ASN A 153 16.64 -16.67 -0.12
C ASN A 153 17.84 -17.01 0.82
N ALA A 154 17.75 -18.13 1.50
CA ALA A 154 18.80 -18.59 2.43
C ALA A 154 20.17 -18.81 1.75
N THR A 155 20.21 -19.05 0.45
CA THR A 155 21.44 -19.24 -0.35
C THR A 155 21.90 -17.96 -1.03
N ASN A 156 21.40 -16.80 -0.61
CA ASN A 156 21.70 -15.47 -1.17
C ASN A 156 21.33 -15.30 -2.66
N GLN A 157 20.39 -16.10 -3.15
CA GLN A 157 19.84 -15.98 -4.50
C GLN A 157 18.54 -15.18 -4.49
N ARG A 158 18.26 -14.49 -5.56
CA ARG A 158 17.04 -13.68 -5.72
C ARG A 158 16.20 -14.18 -6.88
N MET A 159 14.95 -14.50 -6.61
CA MET A 159 13.97 -14.71 -7.68
C MET A 159 13.73 -13.38 -8.42
N ARG A 160 13.62 -13.47 -9.74
CA ARG A 160 13.38 -12.34 -10.63
C ARG A 160 12.37 -12.73 -11.68
N TYR A 161 11.44 -11.80 -11.95
CA TYR A 161 10.48 -11.88 -13.03
C TYR A 161 10.70 -10.71 -13.98
N ASN A 162 10.73 -11.00 -15.29
CA ASN A 162 10.78 -10.00 -16.34
C ASN A 162 9.44 -9.99 -17.07
N TYR A 163 8.96 -8.80 -17.41
CA TYR A 163 7.70 -8.57 -18.09
C TYR A 163 7.97 -7.93 -19.44
N ILE A 164 7.27 -8.41 -20.46
CA ILE A 164 7.25 -7.82 -21.80
C ILE A 164 5.82 -7.37 -22.04
N TYR A 165 5.68 -6.15 -22.52
CA TYR A 165 4.41 -5.53 -22.85
C TYR A 165 4.20 -5.50 -24.36
N ASP A 166 2.94 -5.35 -24.75
CA ASP A 166 2.53 -5.18 -26.14
C ASP A 166 3.14 -3.94 -26.78
N ASP A 167 3.19 -3.92 -28.11
CA ASP A 167 3.75 -2.84 -28.93
C ASP A 167 2.68 -1.92 -29.57
N GLN A 168 1.40 -2.12 -29.23
CA GLN A 168 0.29 -1.35 -29.78
C GLN A 168 -0.22 -0.28 -28.82
N ILE A 169 -0.53 -0.67 -27.57
CA ILE A 169 -1.02 0.25 -26.53
C ILE A 169 -0.05 0.39 -25.37
N PHE A 170 1.04 -0.40 -25.35
CA PHE A 170 2.16 -0.35 -24.39
C PHE A 170 1.76 -0.51 -22.93
N SER A 171 0.71 -1.29 -22.63
CA SER A 171 0.20 -1.44 -21.28
C SER A 171 -0.21 -2.86 -20.89
N LEU A 172 -0.37 -3.77 -21.85
CA LEU A 172 -0.79 -5.15 -21.60
C LEU A 172 0.44 -6.08 -21.52
N PRO A 173 0.65 -6.80 -20.39
CA PRO A 173 1.78 -7.72 -20.25
C PRO A 173 1.54 -8.98 -21.10
N ILE A 174 2.25 -9.09 -22.22
CA ILE A 174 2.14 -10.23 -23.15
C ILE A 174 3.01 -11.42 -22.76
N GLN A 175 4.04 -11.20 -21.93
CA GLN A 175 4.92 -12.29 -21.48
C GLN A 175 5.49 -12.00 -20.09
N VAL A 176 5.57 -13.04 -19.25
CA VAL A 176 6.27 -13.02 -17.96
C VAL A 176 7.26 -14.17 -17.94
N THR A 177 8.54 -13.88 -17.65
CA THR A 177 9.60 -14.89 -17.58
C THR A 177 10.32 -14.82 -16.24
N SER A 178 10.45 -15.96 -15.54
CA SER A 178 11.24 -16.09 -14.33
C SER A 178 12.73 -16.21 -14.63
N ILE A 179 13.59 -15.99 -13.62
CA ILE A 179 15.05 -16.20 -13.73
C ILE A 179 15.40 -17.65 -14.08
N LEU A 180 14.52 -18.61 -13.81
CA LEU A 180 14.70 -20.04 -14.11
C LEU A 180 14.32 -20.38 -15.56
N GLY A 181 13.93 -19.40 -16.37
CA GLY A 181 13.54 -19.58 -17.76
C GLY A 181 12.08 -20.00 -17.97
N TYR A 182 11.31 -20.19 -16.89
CA TYR A 182 9.87 -20.48 -17.02
C TYR A 182 9.15 -19.22 -17.51
N SER A 183 8.35 -19.38 -18.55
CA SER A 183 7.64 -18.29 -19.22
C SER A 183 6.16 -18.60 -19.35
N SER A 184 5.31 -17.61 -19.15
CA SER A 184 3.92 -17.60 -19.52
C SER A 184 3.63 -16.45 -20.47
N SER A 185 2.63 -16.60 -21.35
CA SER A 185 2.27 -15.58 -22.32
C SER A 185 0.75 -15.41 -22.43
N THR A 186 0.33 -14.22 -22.86
CA THR A 186 -1.09 -13.89 -23.05
C THR A 186 -1.26 -13.12 -24.34
N ILE A 187 -2.28 -13.49 -25.13
CA ILE A 187 -2.72 -12.80 -26.33
C ILE A 187 -3.97 -12.01 -25.99
N TYR A 188 -4.07 -10.77 -26.41
CA TYR A 188 -5.14 -9.85 -26.08
C TYR A 188 -5.94 -9.40 -27.31
N ASP A 189 -7.23 -9.15 -27.10
CA ASP A 189 -7.99 -8.22 -27.93
C ASP A 189 -7.64 -6.80 -27.51
N TYR A 190 -6.95 -6.06 -28.37
CA TYR A 190 -6.50 -4.70 -28.03
C TYR A 190 -7.65 -3.68 -28.00
N LYS A 191 -8.77 -3.94 -28.65
CA LYS A 191 -9.93 -3.06 -28.66
C LYS A 191 -10.68 -3.15 -27.31
N LEU A 192 -10.88 -4.36 -26.81
CA LEU A 192 -11.57 -4.61 -25.55
C LEU A 192 -10.61 -4.68 -24.34
N GLN A 193 -9.30 -4.83 -24.61
CA GLN A 193 -8.24 -5.00 -23.60
C GLN A 193 -8.45 -6.23 -22.70
N VAL A 194 -9.00 -7.29 -23.28
CA VAL A 194 -9.28 -8.56 -22.61
C VAL A 194 -8.40 -9.68 -23.19
N PRO A 195 -8.03 -10.71 -22.40
CA PRO A 195 -7.25 -11.83 -22.90
C PRO A 195 -8.08 -12.69 -23.88
N LEU A 196 -7.52 -13.06 -25.03
CA LEU A 196 -8.04 -14.05 -25.97
C LEU A 196 -7.52 -15.46 -25.66
N SER A 197 -6.26 -15.55 -25.23
CA SER A 197 -5.69 -16.80 -24.75
C SER A 197 -4.56 -16.56 -23.77
N SER A 198 -4.31 -17.52 -22.89
CA SER A 198 -3.18 -17.52 -21.97
C SER A 198 -2.50 -18.88 -21.97
N THR A 199 -1.18 -18.89 -22.10
CA THR A 199 -0.34 -20.10 -22.08
C THR A 199 0.49 -20.10 -20.81
N ASP A 200 0.41 -21.18 -20.04
CA ASP A 200 1.15 -21.35 -18.78
C ASP A 200 2.61 -21.82 -19.02
N ILE A 201 3.37 -21.98 -17.93
CA ILE A 201 4.76 -22.43 -17.94
C ILE A 201 4.94 -23.87 -18.45
N ASN A 202 3.89 -24.67 -18.53
CA ASN A 202 3.87 -26.06 -19.03
C ASN A 202 3.35 -26.14 -20.48
N ASN A 203 3.16 -25.01 -21.14
CA ASN A 203 2.59 -24.85 -22.47
C ASN A 203 1.11 -25.26 -22.58
N ASN A 204 0.37 -25.31 -21.47
CA ASN A 204 -1.08 -25.47 -21.53
C ASN A 204 -1.71 -24.11 -21.88
N THR A 205 -2.58 -24.11 -22.89
CA THR A 205 -3.24 -22.89 -23.37
C THR A 205 -4.74 -22.96 -23.03
N ILE A 206 -5.24 -21.88 -22.45
CA ILE A 206 -6.66 -21.61 -22.22
C ILE A 206 -7.07 -20.51 -23.18
N SER A 207 -8.17 -20.69 -23.89
CA SER A 207 -8.77 -19.66 -24.76
C SER A 207 -10.01 -19.09 -24.09
N PHE A 208 -10.26 -17.80 -24.32
CA PHE A 208 -11.39 -17.05 -23.79
C PHE A 208 -12.23 -16.51 -24.94
N GLU A 209 -13.53 -16.59 -24.79
CA GLU A 209 -14.50 -15.98 -25.70
C GLU A 209 -15.22 -14.85 -24.94
N HIS A 210 -15.33 -13.72 -25.58
CA HIS A 210 -15.93 -12.51 -25.02
C HIS A 210 -17.08 -12.05 -25.91
N ASP A 211 -18.11 -11.48 -25.32
CA ASP A 211 -19.12 -10.76 -26.05
C ASP A 211 -18.58 -9.34 -26.45
N TRP A 212 -19.42 -8.54 -27.09
CA TRP A 212 -19.01 -7.20 -27.56
C TRP A 212 -18.70 -6.20 -26.43
N ARG A 213 -18.90 -6.59 -25.17
CA ARG A 213 -18.59 -5.78 -23.97
C ARG A 213 -17.32 -6.23 -23.28
N GLY A 214 -16.77 -7.41 -23.56
CA GLY A 214 -15.60 -8.00 -22.96
C GLY A 214 -15.90 -9.04 -21.89
#